data_11c7190f3e743c6b50c18d054e9cefa9
#
_entry.id   11c7190f3e743c6b50c18d054e9cefa9
#
_cell.length_a   1.000
_cell.length_b   1.000
_cell.length_c   1.000
_cell.angle_alpha   90.00
_cell.angle_beta   90.00
_cell.angle_gamma   90.00
#
_symmetry.space_group_name_H-M   'P 1'
#
loop_
_entity.id
_entity.type
_entity.pdbx_description
1 polymer ?
#
loop_
_entity_poly.entity_id
_entity_poly.type
_entity_poly.pdbx_seq_one_letter_code
_entity_poly.pdbx_strand_id
1 'polypeptide(L)'
;MNELTGKKKLRIIMLTTVRFHLSKGGTEKVMIDTANAMTEKGYDVIILYKDKRGCTPGFALNKQVKTINCCNNHIPFIVSGLMREIRSFSLSREKHKEKLALLKLKKLAATFKKPLIENPADIYITYEPKLSAMLNREFNISGNVITTFQFNPEHIANRSDTKYIEKYIGTAGPIQVLREEFIEPTRKHFPSASQITVIPNAIPPNKSTSNLNNKIITSLGRVSKQKNQLLLVEAFNLIRTDFKDWKIEIWGETGLEKEYERAIKNLINKYNLEENFIFRGSTNEVYKELTNASIFAFPSIYEGFGLALGEAMATGLPCIGLINCPAVNTLIKHNQNGLLCNNDPYEFSQALRKLMENRDLRIKLGSQAQKDISLYDPQHIWQLWDEFLSKYSNLSQSTILN
;
A
#
# COMPACT_ATOMS: atom_id res chain seq x y z
N MET A 1 -19.89 -38.05 8.87
CA MET A 1 -19.43 -37.76 10.25
C MET A 1 -17.95 -37.58 10.20
N ASN A 2 -17.48 -36.32 10.03
CA ASN A 2 -16.06 -35.98 10.11
C ASN A 2 -15.85 -35.38 11.48
N GLU A 3 -15.10 -36.09 12.32
CA GLU A 3 -14.60 -35.59 13.58
C GLU A 3 -13.73 -34.35 13.31
N LEU A 4 -14.25 -33.22 13.70
CA LEU A 4 -13.51 -31.98 13.78
C LEU A 4 -12.47 -32.11 14.88
N THR A 5 -11.25 -32.46 14.54
CA THR A 5 -10.10 -32.36 15.43
C THR A 5 -10.02 -30.92 15.94
N GLY A 6 -10.27 -30.73 17.24
CA GLY A 6 -10.29 -29.45 17.93
C GLY A 6 -8.91 -28.77 18.00
N LYS A 7 -8.29 -28.44 16.86
CA LYS A 7 -7.14 -27.55 16.84
C LYS A 7 -7.60 -26.15 17.28
N LYS A 8 -7.00 -25.66 18.36
CA LYS A 8 -7.21 -24.30 18.83
C LYS A 8 -7.04 -23.32 17.65
N LYS A 9 -8.07 -22.56 17.37
CA LYS A 9 -8.05 -21.51 16.34
C LYS A 9 -7.05 -20.43 16.75
N LEU A 10 -5.99 -20.21 15.98
CA LEU A 10 -4.99 -19.18 16.27
C LEU A 10 -5.62 -17.79 16.15
N ARG A 11 -5.34 -16.94 17.13
CA ARG A 11 -5.77 -15.55 17.11
C ARG A 11 -4.70 -14.65 16.52
N ILE A 12 -5.10 -13.83 15.56
CA ILE A 12 -4.28 -12.81 14.92
C ILE A 12 -4.79 -11.44 15.31
N ILE A 13 -3.93 -10.59 15.84
CA ILE A 13 -4.22 -9.16 15.99
C ILE A 13 -3.48 -8.38 14.91
N MET A 14 -4.23 -7.65 14.10
CA MET A 14 -3.69 -6.70 13.15
C MET A 14 -3.77 -5.28 13.71
N LEU A 15 -2.66 -4.52 13.66
CA LEU A 15 -2.59 -3.16 14.22
C LEU A 15 -2.34 -2.13 13.14
N THR A 16 -3.06 -1.01 13.23
CA THR A 16 -2.84 0.16 12.36
C THR A 16 -3.18 1.47 13.06
N THR A 17 -2.48 2.55 12.70
CA THR A 17 -2.85 3.93 13.05
C THR A 17 -3.29 4.73 11.83
N VAL A 18 -3.31 4.12 10.67
CA VAL A 18 -3.83 4.74 9.44
C VAL A 18 -5.35 4.90 9.58
N ARG A 19 -5.89 5.93 8.94
CA ARG A 19 -7.34 6.22 8.98
C ARG A 19 -8.12 5.10 8.31
N PHE A 20 -8.63 4.21 9.14
CA PHE A 20 -9.27 2.96 8.69
C PHE A 20 -10.55 3.17 7.87
N HIS A 21 -11.29 4.24 8.13
CA HIS A 21 -12.55 4.53 7.46
C HIS A 21 -12.49 5.61 6.39
N LEU A 22 -11.55 6.55 6.50
CA LEU A 22 -11.46 7.68 5.58
C LEU A 22 -10.54 7.43 4.40
N SER A 23 -9.63 6.45 4.50
CA SER A 23 -8.64 6.20 3.47
C SER A 23 -9.04 5.01 2.61
N LYS A 24 -9.05 5.23 1.30
CA LYS A 24 -9.17 4.18 0.29
C LYS A 24 -7.79 3.90 -0.33
N GLY A 25 -6.75 3.90 0.52
CA GLY A 25 -5.38 3.66 0.10
C GLY A 25 -5.05 2.18 -0.09
N GLY A 26 -3.93 1.91 -0.77
CA GLY A 26 -3.48 0.54 -1.03
C GLY A 26 -3.14 -0.24 0.25
N THR A 27 -2.56 0.41 1.26
CA THR A 27 -2.21 -0.26 2.52
C THR A 27 -3.45 -0.71 3.29
N GLU A 28 -4.49 0.12 3.34
CA GLU A 28 -5.76 -0.21 3.98
C GLU A 28 -6.46 -1.35 3.25
N LYS A 29 -6.44 -1.33 1.91
CA LYS A 29 -6.98 -2.42 1.10
C LYS A 29 -6.26 -3.73 1.42
N VAL A 30 -4.93 -3.74 1.37
CA VAL A 30 -4.12 -4.94 1.68
C VAL A 30 -4.42 -5.48 3.07
N MET A 31 -4.51 -4.61 4.08
CA MET A 31 -4.83 -5.04 5.44
C MET A 31 -6.21 -5.72 5.53
N ILE A 32 -7.22 -5.13 4.90
CA ILE A 32 -8.58 -5.68 4.89
C ILE A 32 -8.64 -7.00 4.12
N ASP A 33 -8.01 -7.06 2.94
CA ASP A 33 -7.95 -8.27 2.12
C ASP A 33 -7.24 -9.40 2.87
N THR A 34 -6.14 -9.10 3.57
CA THR A 34 -5.43 -10.08 4.42
C THR A 34 -6.31 -10.53 5.59
N ALA A 35 -7.01 -9.60 6.27
CA ALA A 35 -7.90 -9.96 7.38
C ALA A 35 -9.04 -10.87 6.94
N ASN A 36 -9.67 -10.56 5.80
CA ASN A 36 -10.73 -11.37 5.20
C ASN A 36 -10.23 -12.79 4.87
N ALA A 37 -9.09 -12.87 4.18
CA ALA A 37 -8.51 -14.14 3.76
C ALA A 37 -8.10 -15.03 4.95
N MET A 38 -7.48 -14.44 5.98
CA MET A 38 -7.11 -15.20 7.18
C MET A 38 -8.35 -15.68 7.94
N THR A 39 -9.41 -14.88 7.97
CA THR A 39 -10.69 -15.28 8.57
C THR A 39 -11.32 -16.46 7.80
N GLU A 40 -11.30 -16.45 6.47
CA GLU A 40 -11.78 -17.54 5.61
C GLU A 40 -10.96 -18.82 5.80
N LYS A 41 -9.66 -18.69 6.07
CA LYS A 41 -8.77 -19.81 6.44
C LYS A 41 -8.97 -20.32 7.88
N GLY A 42 -9.84 -19.70 8.65
CA GLY A 42 -10.21 -20.17 9.99
C GLY A 42 -9.48 -19.48 11.14
N TYR A 43 -8.65 -18.47 10.92
CA TYR A 43 -8.04 -17.69 12.00
C TYR A 43 -9.07 -16.80 12.73
N ASP A 44 -8.88 -16.54 14.02
CA ASP A 44 -9.66 -15.57 14.79
C ASP A 44 -8.98 -14.20 14.65
N VAL A 45 -9.52 -13.33 13.76
CA VAL A 45 -8.87 -12.06 13.39
C VAL A 45 -9.51 -10.88 14.09
N ILE A 46 -8.66 -10.08 14.77
CA ILE A 46 -9.05 -8.83 15.41
C ILE A 46 -8.22 -7.68 14.82
N ILE A 47 -8.87 -6.62 14.36
CA ILE A 47 -8.18 -5.39 13.91
C ILE A 47 -8.26 -4.34 15.02
N LEU A 48 -7.10 -3.94 15.55
CA LEU A 48 -6.97 -2.80 16.45
C LEU A 48 -6.57 -1.56 15.63
N TYR A 49 -7.40 -0.55 15.61
CA TYR A 49 -7.15 0.66 14.83
C TYR A 49 -7.37 1.94 15.65
N LYS A 50 -6.76 3.03 15.21
CA LYS A 50 -6.93 4.34 15.83
C LYS A 50 -7.53 5.31 14.82
N ASP A 51 -8.81 5.59 14.96
CA ASP A 51 -9.52 6.51 14.08
C ASP A 51 -10.62 7.28 14.81
N LYS A 52 -11.26 8.24 14.13
CA LYS A 52 -12.42 8.96 14.67
C LYS A 52 -13.56 7.98 14.97
N ARG A 53 -14.38 8.29 15.98
CA ARG A 53 -15.52 7.45 16.36
C ARG A 53 -16.59 7.37 15.26
N GLY A 54 -17.31 6.27 15.23
CA GLY A 54 -18.47 6.08 14.35
C GLY A 54 -18.17 5.78 12.90
N CYS A 55 -16.99 5.24 12.61
CA CYS A 55 -16.50 5.06 11.27
C CYS A 55 -16.54 3.60 10.81
N THR A 56 -17.03 3.36 9.59
CA THR A 56 -17.00 2.05 8.93
C THR A 56 -15.74 1.92 8.06
N PRO A 57 -15.21 0.71 7.85
CA PRO A 57 -14.10 0.49 6.93
C PRO A 57 -14.39 1.03 5.52
N GLY A 58 -13.38 1.57 4.85
CA GLY A 58 -13.50 2.07 3.46
C GLY A 58 -13.65 0.95 2.43
N PHE A 59 -13.37 -0.30 2.81
CA PHE A 59 -13.49 -1.51 2.00
C PHE A 59 -14.35 -2.55 2.71
N ALA A 60 -14.89 -3.50 1.96
CA ALA A 60 -15.73 -4.56 2.50
C ALA A 60 -14.93 -5.47 3.47
N LEU A 61 -15.39 -5.57 4.70
CA LEU A 61 -14.79 -6.40 5.74
C LEU A 61 -15.69 -7.59 6.06
N ASN A 62 -15.09 -8.76 6.19
CA ASN A 62 -15.80 -9.98 6.60
C ASN A 62 -16.44 -9.77 7.99
N LYS A 63 -17.71 -10.13 8.12
CA LYS A 63 -18.49 -9.91 9.35
C LYS A 63 -17.93 -10.65 10.59
N GLN A 64 -17.10 -11.66 10.39
CA GLN A 64 -16.44 -12.40 11.46
C GLN A 64 -15.20 -11.68 12.00
N VAL A 65 -14.63 -10.74 11.25
CA VAL A 65 -13.49 -9.94 11.72
C VAL A 65 -13.96 -8.96 12.78
N LYS A 66 -13.41 -9.10 14.00
CA LYS A 66 -13.66 -8.15 15.11
C LYS A 66 -12.84 -6.89 14.89
N THR A 67 -13.45 -5.73 15.03
CA THR A 67 -12.74 -4.45 14.97
C THR A 67 -12.85 -3.69 16.27
N ILE A 68 -11.75 -3.12 16.77
CA ILE A 68 -11.72 -2.33 18.01
C ILE A 68 -11.06 -0.99 17.70
N ASN A 69 -11.82 0.09 17.86
CA ASN A 69 -11.28 1.44 17.75
C ASN A 69 -10.63 1.86 19.07
N CYS A 70 -9.32 2.02 19.03
CA CYS A 70 -8.51 2.41 20.20
C CYS A 70 -8.43 3.93 20.40
N CYS A 71 -9.28 4.72 19.73
CA CYS A 71 -9.31 6.17 19.89
C CYS A 71 -9.94 6.55 21.22
N ASN A 72 -9.11 6.88 22.22
CA ASN A 72 -9.57 7.46 23.47
C ASN A 72 -9.82 8.96 23.28
N ASN A 73 -11.02 9.42 23.58
CA ASN A 73 -11.49 10.79 23.40
C ASN A 73 -10.97 11.76 24.48
N HIS A 74 -9.84 11.71 25.00
CA HIS A 74 -9.26 12.74 25.86
C HIS A 74 -7.77 12.48 26.13
N ILE A 75 -6.92 13.01 25.28
CA ILE A 75 -5.60 13.47 25.72
C ILE A 75 -5.55 14.95 25.37
N PRO A 76 -5.53 15.85 26.37
CA PRO A 76 -5.46 17.28 26.12
C PRO A 76 -4.19 17.65 25.34
N PHE A 77 -4.35 18.53 24.36
CA PHE A 77 -3.32 19.01 23.43
C PHE A 77 -2.25 19.90 24.07
N ILE A 78 -2.10 19.91 25.39
CA ILE A 78 -1.33 20.91 26.15
C ILE A 78 0.19 20.69 26.12
N VAL A 79 0.70 19.55 25.61
CA VAL A 79 2.15 19.25 25.68
C VAL A 79 2.93 19.66 24.41
N SER A 80 2.28 20.09 23.35
CA SER A 80 2.97 20.42 22.07
C SER A 80 3.61 21.82 22.05
N GLY A 81 3.16 22.74 22.87
CA GLY A 81 3.70 24.13 22.93
C GLY A 81 5.05 24.22 23.63
N LEU A 82 5.18 23.59 24.81
CA LEU A 82 6.39 23.68 25.64
C LEU A 82 7.61 22.96 25.04
N MET A 83 7.42 21.98 24.14
CA MET A 83 8.52 21.27 23.49
C MET A 83 9.09 21.96 22.26
N ARG A 84 8.48 23.05 21.79
CA ARG A 84 9.00 23.83 20.66
C ARG A 84 10.16 24.76 21.03
N GLU A 85 10.23 25.20 22.26
CA GLU A 85 11.22 26.20 22.72
C GLU A 85 12.59 25.61 23.12
N ILE A 86 12.73 24.30 23.33
CA ILE A 86 14.01 23.66 23.70
C ILE A 86 14.84 23.30 22.44
N ARG A 87 14.65 23.99 21.32
CA ARG A 87 15.28 23.67 20.04
C ARG A 87 16.69 24.21 19.82
N SER A 88 17.29 24.91 20.78
CA SER A 88 18.44 25.79 20.50
C SER A 88 19.84 25.35 20.98
N PHE A 89 20.06 24.11 21.49
CA PHE A 89 21.42 23.70 21.86
C PHE A 89 21.87 22.43 21.10
N SER A 90 22.93 22.55 20.30
CA SER A 90 23.33 21.64 19.22
C SER A 90 23.94 20.31 19.64
N LEU A 91 24.52 20.14 20.83
CA LEU A 91 25.10 18.86 21.27
C LEU A 91 24.08 17.83 21.82
N SER A 92 22.86 18.24 22.04
CA SER A 92 21.76 17.37 22.54
C SER A 92 20.77 16.95 21.47
N ARG A 93 20.93 17.42 20.21
CA ARG A 93 19.89 17.30 19.16
C ARG A 93 19.53 15.85 18.83
N GLU A 94 20.51 14.95 18.69
CA GLU A 94 20.26 13.53 18.37
C GLU A 94 19.64 12.79 19.58
N LYS A 95 20.19 12.95 20.79
CA LYS A 95 19.61 12.38 22.03
C LYS A 95 18.19 12.90 22.26
N HIS A 96 17.92 14.15 21.96
CA HIS A 96 16.59 14.74 22.06
C HIS A 96 15.60 14.11 21.07
N LYS A 97 16.01 13.88 19.81
CA LYS A 97 15.19 13.22 18.80
C LYS A 97 14.89 11.76 19.19
N GLU A 98 15.89 11.02 19.67
CA GLU A 98 15.70 9.67 20.20
C GLU A 98 14.69 9.66 21.34
N LYS A 99 14.87 10.50 22.35
CA LYS A 99 13.94 10.63 23.48
C LYS A 99 12.52 10.95 23.01
N LEU A 100 12.39 11.81 22.00
CA LEU A 100 11.10 12.17 21.42
C LEU A 100 10.47 10.98 20.69
N ALA A 101 11.25 10.21 19.92
CA ALA A 101 10.77 9.01 19.24
C ALA A 101 10.26 7.97 20.25
N LEU A 102 11.01 7.73 21.33
CA LEU A 102 10.63 6.81 22.39
C LEU A 102 9.38 7.29 23.18
N LEU A 103 9.25 8.59 23.44
CA LEU A 103 8.03 9.16 24.03
C LEU A 103 6.80 8.98 23.13
N LYS A 104 6.98 9.07 21.81
CA LYS A 104 5.90 8.78 20.85
C LYS A 104 5.44 7.32 20.94
N LEU A 105 6.38 6.35 21.08
CA LEU A 105 6.04 4.95 21.30
C LEU A 105 5.25 4.76 22.59
N LYS A 106 5.68 5.35 23.70
CA LYS A 106 4.97 5.28 25.00
C LYS A 106 3.55 5.86 24.93
N LYS A 107 3.36 7.00 24.22
CA LYS A 107 2.02 7.56 24.00
C LYS A 107 1.17 6.65 23.12
N LEU A 108 1.77 6.02 22.12
CA LEU A 108 1.09 5.08 21.25
C LEU A 108 0.66 3.83 22.04
N ALA A 109 1.54 3.32 22.90
CA ALA A 109 1.26 2.19 23.79
C ALA A 109 0.05 2.45 24.70
N ALA A 110 -0.05 3.65 25.29
CA ALA A 110 -1.21 4.02 26.11
C ALA A 110 -2.54 3.90 25.35
N THR A 111 -2.54 4.12 24.03
CA THR A 111 -3.72 3.97 23.17
C THR A 111 -4.15 2.51 23.03
N PHE A 112 -3.19 1.60 22.86
CA PHE A 112 -3.46 0.17 22.59
C PHE A 112 -3.45 -0.71 23.85
N LYS A 113 -3.02 -0.20 25.00
CA LYS A 113 -2.80 -1.01 26.23
C LYS A 113 -4.02 -1.83 26.62
N LYS A 114 -5.17 -1.20 26.82
CA LYS A 114 -6.39 -1.90 27.26
C LYS A 114 -6.84 -2.96 26.26
N PRO A 115 -7.00 -2.66 24.95
CA PRO A 115 -7.39 -3.65 23.96
C PRO A 115 -6.42 -4.82 23.82
N LEU A 116 -5.10 -4.60 23.96
CA LEU A 116 -4.10 -5.67 23.90
C LEU A 116 -4.17 -6.60 25.11
N ILE A 117 -4.37 -6.06 26.32
CA ILE A 117 -4.53 -6.85 27.55
C ILE A 117 -5.81 -7.68 27.50
N GLU A 118 -6.92 -7.10 27.05
CA GLU A 118 -8.22 -7.77 26.99
C GLU A 118 -8.31 -8.81 25.87
N ASN A 119 -7.44 -8.72 24.87
CA ASN A 119 -7.44 -9.63 23.70
C ASN A 119 -6.02 -10.15 23.45
N PRO A 120 -5.49 -11.08 24.26
CA PRO A 120 -4.19 -11.69 23.96
C PRO A 120 -4.26 -12.46 22.64
N ALA A 121 -3.16 -12.43 21.85
CA ALA A 121 -3.09 -13.06 20.55
C ALA A 121 -1.86 -13.98 20.42
N ASP A 122 -1.99 -14.96 19.54
CA ASP A 122 -0.90 -15.85 19.17
C ASP A 122 0.08 -15.17 18.20
N ILE A 123 -0.44 -14.29 17.32
CA ILE A 123 0.32 -13.57 16.28
C ILE A 123 -0.14 -12.12 16.21
N TYR A 124 0.82 -11.22 16.02
CA TYR A 124 0.58 -9.79 15.79
C TYR A 124 1.08 -9.41 14.40
N ILE A 125 0.26 -8.75 13.59
CA ILE A 125 0.64 -8.22 12.27
C ILE A 125 0.52 -6.70 12.30
N THR A 126 1.58 -6.00 11.93
CA THR A 126 1.61 -4.55 11.94
C THR A 126 1.87 -4.00 10.54
N TYR A 127 1.13 -2.99 10.15
CA TYR A 127 1.29 -2.29 8.85
C TYR A 127 2.12 -1.01 8.95
N GLU A 128 2.61 -0.73 10.14
CA GLU A 128 3.48 0.43 10.42
C GLU A 128 4.59 0.01 11.38
N PRO A 129 5.87 0.15 11.00
CA PRO A 129 7.00 -0.32 11.80
C PRO A 129 7.04 0.20 13.24
N LYS A 130 6.53 1.43 13.49
CA LYS A 130 6.40 1.99 14.83
C LYS A 130 5.50 1.16 15.76
N LEU A 131 4.53 0.40 15.21
CA LEU A 131 3.66 -0.47 16.00
C LEU A 131 4.40 -1.73 16.46
N SER A 132 5.25 -2.30 15.61
CA SER A 132 6.14 -3.41 16.00
C SER A 132 7.12 -2.98 17.09
N ALA A 133 7.74 -1.81 16.93
CA ALA A 133 8.61 -1.25 17.94
C ALA A 133 7.87 -0.98 19.27
N MET A 134 6.62 -0.54 19.19
CA MET A 134 5.77 -0.34 20.39
C MET A 134 5.45 -1.66 21.09
N LEU A 135 5.04 -2.68 20.34
CA LEU A 135 4.75 -4.01 20.90
C LEU A 135 5.97 -4.59 21.61
N ASN A 136 7.12 -4.53 20.95
CA ASN A 136 8.37 -5.05 21.52
C ASN A 136 8.80 -4.24 22.76
N ARG A 137 8.94 -2.92 22.63
CA ARG A 137 9.54 -2.09 23.67
C ARG A 137 8.63 -1.85 24.89
N GLU A 138 7.33 -1.63 24.66
CA GLU A 138 6.42 -1.17 25.72
C GLU A 138 5.61 -2.33 26.33
N PHE A 139 5.48 -3.46 25.61
CA PHE A 139 4.72 -4.63 26.05
C PHE A 139 5.55 -5.91 26.17
N ASN A 140 6.84 -5.84 25.79
CA ASN A 140 7.74 -7.01 25.75
C ASN A 140 7.20 -8.16 24.86
N ILE A 141 6.42 -7.81 23.82
CA ILE A 141 5.90 -8.77 22.85
C ILE A 141 6.90 -8.86 21.69
N SER A 142 7.52 -10.02 21.52
CA SER A 142 8.52 -10.28 20.49
C SER A 142 8.48 -11.72 19.99
N GLY A 143 9.10 -11.99 18.84
CA GLY A 143 9.13 -13.31 18.20
C GLY A 143 7.93 -13.60 17.30
N ASN A 144 6.74 -13.24 17.72
CA ASN A 144 5.47 -13.43 17.00
C ASN A 144 4.87 -12.13 16.43
N VAL A 145 5.65 -11.06 16.35
CA VAL A 145 5.25 -9.78 15.74
C VAL A 145 5.76 -9.73 14.32
N ILE A 146 4.86 -9.81 13.35
CA ILE A 146 5.15 -9.70 11.93
C ILE A 146 5.03 -8.24 11.51
N THR A 147 6.14 -7.64 11.07
CA THR A 147 6.14 -6.29 10.52
C THR A 147 5.97 -6.35 9.01
N THR A 148 4.90 -5.79 8.45
CA THR A 148 4.71 -5.76 6.99
C THR A 148 5.25 -4.45 6.40
N PHE A 149 6.10 -4.56 5.38
CA PHE A 149 6.62 -3.42 4.64
C PHE A 149 5.89 -3.25 3.32
N GLN A 150 4.93 -2.33 3.30
CA GLN A 150 4.14 -1.99 2.11
C GLN A 150 4.83 -0.97 1.19
N PHE A 151 6.05 -0.54 1.56
CA PHE A 151 6.87 0.43 0.83
C PHE A 151 8.32 -0.04 0.78
N ASN A 152 9.14 0.64 -0.05
CA ASN A 152 10.58 0.39 -0.12
C ASN A 152 11.22 0.51 1.28
N PRO A 153 11.97 -0.50 1.75
CA PRO A 153 12.63 -0.50 3.06
C PRO A 153 13.57 0.67 3.29
N GLU A 154 14.29 1.14 2.27
CA GLU A 154 15.14 2.33 2.39
C GLU A 154 14.33 3.59 2.69
N HIS A 155 13.16 3.74 2.05
CA HIS A 155 12.25 4.85 2.34
C HIS A 155 11.71 4.78 3.78
N ILE A 156 11.46 3.57 4.28
CA ILE A 156 11.02 3.33 5.66
C ILE A 156 12.14 3.70 6.64
N ALA A 157 13.36 3.20 6.40
CA ALA A 157 14.52 3.43 7.26
C ALA A 157 14.92 4.92 7.35
N ASN A 158 14.83 5.64 6.22
CA ASN A 158 15.17 7.05 6.13
C ASN A 158 14.14 8.00 6.76
N ARG A 159 13.00 7.51 7.25
CA ARG A 159 12.06 8.35 8.01
C ARG A 159 12.70 8.79 9.32
N SER A 160 12.54 10.07 9.63
CA SER A 160 13.22 10.72 10.77
C SER A 160 13.06 10.00 12.12
N ASP A 161 11.96 9.28 12.33
CA ASP A 161 11.69 8.59 13.58
C ASP A 161 12.18 7.12 13.57
N THR A 162 12.29 6.48 12.40
CA THR A 162 12.61 5.05 12.27
C THR A 162 14.03 4.75 12.75
N LYS A 163 14.99 5.61 12.44
CA LYS A 163 16.40 5.48 12.88
C LYS A 163 16.54 5.22 14.38
N TYR A 164 15.69 5.81 15.22
CA TYR A 164 15.77 5.67 16.68
C TYR A 164 15.03 4.47 17.25
N ILE A 165 14.23 3.80 16.43
CA ILE A 165 13.40 2.67 16.84
C ILE A 165 13.68 1.39 16.04
N GLU A 166 14.61 1.43 15.07
CA GLU A 166 14.91 0.31 14.17
C GLU A 166 15.29 -0.98 14.90
N LYS A 167 16.07 -0.88 15.99
CA LYS A 167 16.41 -2.03 16.81
C LYS A 167 15.18 -2.74 17.40
N TYR A 168 14.16 -1.98 17.81
CA TYR A 168 12.92 -2.56 18.36
C TYR A 168 12.02 -3.12 17.24
N ILE A 169 12.13 -2.64 16.01
CA ILE A 169 11.44 -3.21 14.86
C ILE A 169 12.05 -4.57 14.52
N GLY A 170 13.39 -4.61 14.36
CA GLY A 170 14.10 -5.85 14.01
C GLY A 170 13.93 -6.93 15.06
N THR A 171 14.08 -6.61 16.35
CA THR A 171 13.93 -7.58 17.44
C THR A 171 12.48 -7.95 17.77
N ALA A 172 11.49 -7.29 17.19
CA ALA A 172 10.07 -7.64 17.37
C ALA A 172 9.73 -9.02 16.78
N GLY A 173 10.35 -9.36 15.64
CA GLY A 173 10.11 -10.63 14.97
C GLY A 173 10.44 -10.59 13.48
N PRO A 174 9.73 -11.38 12.67
CA PRO A 174 9.95 -11.44 11.23
C PRO A 174 9.44 -10.17 10.52
N ILE A 175 10.06 -9.89 9.38
CA ILE A 175 9.65 -8.80 8.49
C ILE A 175 9.16 -9.41 7.18
N GLN A 176 7.93 -9.08 6.78
CA GLN A 176 7.40 -9.38 5.46
C GLN A 176 7.68 -8.21 4.52
N VAL A 177 8.19 -8.52 3.33
CA VAL A 177 8.43 -7.58 2.25
C VAL A 177 7.69 -8.01 0.98
N LEU A 178 7.51 -7.09 0.04
CA LEU A 178 6.67 -7.34 -1.15
C LEU A 178 7.43 -7.99 -2.31
N ARG A 179 8.76 -7.93 -2.32
CA ARG A 179 9.60 -8.34 -3.45
C ARG A 179 10.99 -8.79 -2.99
N GLU A 180 11.63 -9.64 -3.79
CA GLU A 180 12.99 -10.14 -3.53
C GLU A 180 14.03 -9.02 -3.38
N GLU A 181 13.93 -7.96 -4.20
CA GLU A 181 14.86 -6.83 -4.17
C GLU A 181 14.80 -6.03 -2.86
N PHE A 182 13.77 -6.27 -2.04
CA PHE A 182 13.62 -5.65 -0.72
C PHE A 182 14.33 -6.42 0.40
N ILE A 183 14.80 -7.65 0.15
CA ILE A 183 15.47 -8.47 1.18
C ILE A 183 16.75 -7.78 1.64
N GLU A 184 17.68 -7.49 0.74
CA GLU A 184 18.99 -6.92 1.11
C GLU A 184 18.89 -5.51 1.75
N PRO A 185 18.08 -4.56 1.21
CA PRO A 185 17.85 -3.32 1.90
C PRO A 185 17.24 -3.50 3.30
N THR A 186 16.30 -4.45 3.46
CA THR A 186 15.71 -4.75 4.77
C THR A 186 16.74 -5.30 5.74
N ARG A 187 17.57 -6.26 5.31
CA ARG A 187 18.63 -6.85 6.13
C ARG A 187 19.64 -5.81 6.58
N LYS A 188 20.01 -4.91 5.68
CA LYS A 188 20.94 -3.81 5.98
C LYS A 188 20.42 -2.87 7.08
N HIS A 189 19.15 -2.51 7.01
CA HIS A 189 18.57 -1.55 7.95
C HIS A 189 18.00 -2.19 9.23
N PHE A 190 17.61 -3.47 9.16
CA PHE A 190 16.99 -4.21 10.28
C PHE A 190 17.71 -5.55 10.49
N PRO A 191 19.03 -5.53 10.81
CA PRO A 191 19.83 -6.75 10.89
C PRO A 191 19.38 -7.71 12.01
N SER A 192 18.65 -7.21 13.00
CA SER A 192 18.11 -8.01 14.12
C SER A 192 16.80 -8.72 13.79
N ALA A 193 16.26 -8.58 12.58
CA ALA A 193 15.05 -9.29 12.18
C ALA A 193 15.30 -10.79 12.15
N SER A 194 14.44 -11.57 12.82
CA SER A 194 14.60 -13.03 12.91
C SER A 194 14.48 -13.73 11.55
N GLN A 195 13.66 -13.17 10.67
CA GLN A 195 13.45 -13.65 9.30
C GLN A 195 12.96 -12.50 8.43
N ILE A 196 13.36 -12.49 7.14
CA ILE A 196 12.78 -11.63 6.10
C ILE A 196 12.12 -12.56 5.09
N THR A 197 10.83 -12.35 4.86
CA THR A 197 10.02 -13.22 3.98
C THR A 197 9.37 -12.38 2.90
N VAL A 198 9.44 -12.84 1.66
CA VAL A 198 8.75 -12.21 0.53
C VAL A 198 7.35 -12.79 0.40
N ILE A 199 6.35 -11.96 0.59
CA ILE A 199 4.95 -12.27 0.28
C ILE A 199 4.37 -11.05 -0.43
N PRO A 200 4.12 -11.12 -1.74
CA PRO A 200 3.53 -10.03 -2.51
C PRO A 200 2.08 -9.72 -2.08
N ASN A 201 1.56 -8.61 -2.55
CA ASN A 201 0.14 -8.33 -2.42
C ASN A 201 -0.65 -9.16 -3.43
N ALA A 202 -1.83 -9.62 -3.03
CA ALA A 202 -2.75 -10.34 -3.90
C ALA A 202 -3.41 -9.37 -4.91
N ILE A 203 -3.56 -9.84 -6.14
CA ILE A 203 -4.31 -9.16 -7.20
C ILE A 203 -5.47 -10.06 -7.61
N PRO A 204 -6.70 -9.73 -7.20
CA PRO A 204 -7.87 -10.50 -7.62
C PRO A 204 -8.03 -10.48 -9.15
N PRO A 205 -8.33 -11.64 -9.77
CA PRO A 205 -8.63 -11.68 -11.19
C PRO A 205 -9.91 -10.89 -11.48
N ASN A 206 -9.93 -10.14 -12.59
CA ASN A 206 -11.16 -9.53 -13.06
C ASN A 206 -11.99 -10.55 -13.86
N LYS A 207 -13.29 -10.62 -13.56
CA LYS A 207 -14.23 -11.46 -14.30
C LYS A 207 -14.53 -10.93 -15.70
N SER A 208 -14.32 -9.64 -15.93
CA SER A 208 -14.56 -8.96 -17.19
C SER A 208 -13.27 -8.34 -17.71
N THR A 209 -12.94 -8.56 -18.97
CA THR A 209 -11.80 -7.93 -19.64
C THR A 209 -12.25 -6.70 -20.42
N SER A 210 -11.36 -5.73 -20.61
CA SER A 210 -11.61 -4.62 -21.52
C SER A 210 -11.67 -5.11 -22.96
N ASN A 211 -12.60 -4.57 -23.74
CA ASN A 211 -12.67 -4.80 -25.20
C ASN A 211 -11.64 -3.98 -25.99
N LEU A 212 -10.95 -3.05 -25.35
CA LEU A 212 -9.91 -2.18 -25.89
C LEU A 212 -10.35 -1.32 -27.09
N ASN A 213 -11.66 -1.04 -27.19
CA ASN A 213 -12.22 -0.25 -28.31
C ASN A 213 -12.46 1.22 -27.93
N ASN A 214 -12.69 1.49 -26.64
CA ASN A 214 -12.94 2.84 -26.18
C ASN A 214 -11.68 3.71 -26.31
N LYS A 215 -11.83 4.95 -26.72
CA LYS A 215 -10.73 5.91 -26.77
C LYS A 215 -10.49 6.54 -25.41
N ILE A 216 -10.24 5.68 -24.39
CA ILE A 216 -10.06 6.08 -22.99
C ILE A 216 -8.71 5.56 -22.48
N ILE A 217 -7.92 6.49 -21.97
CA ILE A 217 -6.72 6.23 -21.16
C ILE A 217 -7.11 6.44 -19.72
N THR A 218 -6.87 5.46 -18.87
CA THR A 218 -7.16 5.57 -17.43
C THR A 218 -5.89 5.61 -16.61
N SER A 219 -5.86 6.48 -15.60
CA SER A 219 -4.83 6.52 -14.56
C SER A 219 -5.49 6.45 -13.19
N LEU A 220 -5.02 5.55 -12.32
CA LEU A 220 -5.59 5.28 -11.01
C LEU A 220 -4.59 5.61 -9.90
N GLY A 221 -5.01 6.47 -8.98
CA GLY A 221 -4.24 6.85 -7.81
C GLY A 221 -4.55 8.28 -7.36
N ARG A 222 -4.21 8.59 -6.11
CA ARG A 222 -4.35 9.95 -5.58
C ARG A 222 -3.68 10.97 -6.49
N VAL A 223 -4.27 12.15 -6.61
CA VAL A 223 -3.59 13.23 -7.34
C VAL A 223 -2.45 13.76 -6.47
N SER A 224 -1.22 13.41 -6.84
CA SER A 224 -0.02 13.68 -6.05
C SER A 224 1.25 13.66 -6.89
N LYS A 225 2.30 14.31 -6.40
CA LYS A 225 3.63 14.30 -7.03
C LYS A 225 4.18 12.89 -7.24
N GLN A 226 3.88 11.99 -6.31
CA GLN A 226 4.25 10.57 -6.42
C GLN A 226 3.66 9.92 -7.67
N LYS A 227 2.39 10.18 -7.97
CA LYS A 227 1.67 9.61 -9.10
C LYS A 227 1.93 10.32 -10.43
N ASN A 228 2.56 11.49 -10.39
CA ASN A 228 3.15 12.19 -11.52
C ASN A 228 2.22 12.43 -12.71
N GLN A 229 0.96 12.79 -12.45
CA GLN A 229 -0.03 13.06 -13.50
C GLN A 229 0.37 14.25 -14.42
N LEU A 230 1.28 15.15 -13.96
CA LEU A 230 1.83 16.21 -14.81
C LEU A 230 2.50 15.64 -16.06
N LEU A 231 3.30 14.57 -15.91
CA LEU A 231 3.93 13.90 -17.06
C LEU A 231 2.89 13.46 -18.09
N LEU A 232 1.75 12.93 -17.62
CA LEU A 232 0.69 12.48 -18.54
C LEU A 232 0.07 13.65 -19.33
N VAL A 233 -0.12 14.81 -18.68
CA VAL A 233 -0.62 16.02 -19.34
C VAL A 233 0.38 16.53 -20.38
N GLU A 234 1.66 16.64 -20.01
CA GLU A 234 2.73 17.09 -20.91
C GLU A 234 2.89 16.15 -22.12
N ALA A 235 2.89 14.85 -21.86
CA ALA A 235 3.02 13.83 -22.90
C ALA A 235 1.83 13.86 -23.88
N PHE A 236 0.59 13.92 -23.37
CA PHE A 236 -0.58 13.98 -24.23
C PHE A 236 -0.63 15.27 -25.06
N ASN A 237 -0.18 16.40 -24.50
CA ASN A 237 -0.09 17.67 -25.26
C ASN A 237 0.76 17.55 -26.53
N LEU A 238 1.82 16.73 -26.53
CA LEU A 238 2.69 16.54 -27.71
C LEU A 238 2.01 15.81 -28.87
N ILE A 239 0.92 15.08 -28.60
CA ILE A 239 0.22 14.25 -29.59
C ILE A 239 -1.25 14.62 -29.77
N ARG A 240 -1.76 15.63 -29.04
CA ARG A 240 -3.19 15.97 -28.95
C ARG A 240 -3.86 16.25 -30.30
N THR A 241 -3.12 16.80 -31.25
CA THR A 241 -3.67 17.14 -32.57
C THR A 241 -4.12 15.93 -33.37
N ASP A 242 -3.45 14.79 -33.16
CA ASP A 242 -3.71 13.54 -33.88
C ASP A 242 -4.77 12.70 -33.15
N PHE A 243 -5.00 12.99 -31.85
CA PHE A 243 -5.82 12.15 -30.97
C PHE A 243 -6.88 12.95 -30.17
N LYS A 244 -7.52 13.93 -30.82
CA LYS A 244 -8.49 14.84 -30.19
C LYS A 244 -9.67 14.13 -29.52
N ASP A 245 -10.03 12.96 -30.01
CA ASP A 245 -11.16 12.15 -29.56
C ASP A 245 -10.82 11.20 -28.39
N TRP A 246 -9.55 11.13 -27.99
CA TRP A 246 -9.15 10.37 -26.81
C TRP A 246 -9.39 11.16 -25.53
N LYS A 247 -9.86 10.44 -24.48
CA LYS A 247 -10.08 10.99 -23.14
C LYS A 247 -9.11 10.35 -22.16
N ILE A 248 -8.67 11.15 -21.18
CA ILE A 248 -7.84 10.69 -20.08
C ILE A 248 -8.66 10.82 -18.81
N GLU A 249 -8.96 9.69 -18.19
CA GLU A 249 -9.70 9.65 -16.92
C GLU A 249 -8.73 9.44 -15.77
N ILE A 250 -8.71 10.41 -14.85
CA ILE A 250 -7.91 10.36 -13.62
C ILE A 250 -8.84 10.02 -12.46
N TRP A 251 -8.68 8.80 -11.95
CA TRP A 251 -9.43 8.27 -10.82
C TRP A 251 -8.59 8.32 -9.55
N GLY A 252 -9.09 8.89 -8.49
CA GLY A 252 -8.45 8.93 -7.17
C GLY A 252 -8.80 10.17 -6.38
N GLU A 253 -8.39 10.15 -5.11
CA GLU A 253 -8.65 11.24 -4.18
C GLU A 253 -7.90 12.51 -4.60
N THR A 254 -8.61 13.62 -4.54
CA THR A 254 -8.13 14.99 -4.77
C THR A 254 -8.10 15.76 -3.46
N GLY A 255 -7.48 16.96 -3.44
CA GLY A 255 -7.49 17.85 -2.27
C GLY A 255 -6.36 17.61 -1.26
N LEU A 256 -5.52 16.59 -1.46
CA LEU A 256 -4.40 16.27 -0.56
C LEU A 256 -3.17 17.13 -0.83
N GLU A 257 -2.82 17.34 -2.10
CA GLU A 257 -1.68 18.14 -2.55
C GLU A 257 -2.19 19.30 -3.42
N LYS A 258 -2.83 20.28 -2.79
CA LYS A 258 -3.55 21.39 -3.48
C LYS A 258 -2.71 22.17 -4.48
N GLU A 259 -1.43 22.39 -4.18
CA GLU A 259 -0.51 23.09 -5.08
C GLU A 259 -0.22 22.29 -6.33
N TYR A 260 0.00 20.98 -6.17
CA TYR A 260 0.23 20.07 -7.29
C TYR A 260 -1.01 19.94 -8.17
N GLU A 261 -2.19 19.81 -7.58
CA GLU A 261 -3.46 19.79 -8.32
C GLU A 261 -3.72 21.08 -9.09
N ARG A 262 -3.38 22.23 -8.50
CA ARG A 262 -3.46 23.52 -9.18
C ARG A 262 -2.52 23.57 -10.37
N ALA A 263 -1.29 23.06 -10.22
CA ALA A 263 -0.32 23.00 -11.31
C ALA A 263 -0.84 22.15 -12.48
N ILE A 264 -1.45 20.97 -12.21
CA ILE A 264 -2.05 20.13 -13.26
C ILE A 264 -3.19 20.89 -13.98
N LYS A 265 -4.12 21.49 -13.25
CA LYS A 265 -5.25 22.24 -13.82
C LYS A 265 -4.77 23.41 -14.69
N ASN A 266 -3.79 24.16 -14.18
CA ASN A 266 -3.20 25.26 -14.94
C ASN A 266 -2.54 24.79 -16.24
N LEU A 267 -1.90 23.62 -16.23
CA LEU A 267 -1.27 23.05 -17.40
C LEU A 267 -2.29 22.55 -18.42
N ILE A 268 -3.37 21.92 -17.97
CA ILE A 268 -4.51 21.50 -18.80
C ILE A 268 -5.12 22.71 -19.50
N ASN A 269 -5.40 23.80 -18.77
CA ASN A 269 -5.95 25.03 -19.34
C ASN A 269 -4.97 25.69 -20.31
N LYS A 270 -3.68 25.76 -19.96
CA LYS A 270 -2.63 26.32 -20.83
C LYS A 270 -2.56 25.63 -22.19
N TYR A 271 -2.83 24.32 -22.21
CA TYR A 271 -2.76 23.51 -23.43
C TYR A 271 -4.12 23.31 -24.11
N ASN A 272 -5.22 23.89 -23.59
CA ASN A 272 -6.60 23.70 -24.05
C ASN A 272 -6.95 22.20 -24.12
N LEU A 273 -6.76 21.48 -23.01
CA LEU A 273 -7.00 20.04 -22.87
C LEU A 273 -8.18 19.70 -21.95
N GLU A 274 -9.03 20.68 -21.60
CA GLU A 274 -10.15 20.53 -20.66
C GLU A 274 -11.13 19.45 -21.10
N GLU A 275 -11.32 19.31 -22.41
CA GLU A 275 -12.20 18.28 -22.95
C GLU A 275 -11.56 16.87 -22.90
N ASN A 276 -10.24 16.78 -22.83
CA ASN A 276 -9.54 15.50 -22.85
C ASN A 276 -9.32 14.94 -21.42
N PHE A 277 -9.06 15.79 -20.43
CA PHE A 277 -8.75 15.36 -19.07
C PHE A 277 -9.94 15.44 -18.13
N ILE A 278 -10.36 14.31 -17.58
CA ILE A 278 -11.53 14.18 -16.73
C ILE A 278 -11.09 13.65 -15.35
N PHE A 279 -11.27 14.46 -14.30
CA PHE A 279 -11.07 14.03 -12.92
C PHE A 279 -12.36 13.39 -12.40
N ARG A 280 -12.31 12.10 -12.15
CA ARG A 280 -13.47 11.29 -11.74
C ARG A 280 -13.64 11.16 -10.23
N GLY A 281 -12.63 11.54 -9.44
CA GLY A 281 -12.63 11.29 -8.01
C GLY A 281 -12.39 9.82 -7.65
N SER A 282 -12.71 9.45 -6.41
CA SER A 282 -12.51 8.07 -5.93
C SER A 282 -13.65 7.15 -6.37
N THR A 283 -13.33 5.91 -6.72
CA THR A 283 -14.31 4.86 -7.05
C THR A 283 -14.23 3.69 -6.07
N ASN A 284 -15.34 2.96 -5.90
CA ASN A 284 -15.38 1.65 -5.26
C ASN A 284 -15.45 0.51 -6.29
N GLU A 285 -15.61 0.85 -7.58
CA GLU A 285 -15.82 -0.10 -8.68
C GLU A 285 -14.61 -0.10 -9.64
N VAL A 286 -13.39 -0.21 -9.06
CA VAL A 286 -12.13 -0.09 -9.81
C VAL A 286 -12.12 -0.93 -11.09
N TYR A 287 -12.51 -2.19 -11.01
CA TYR A 287 -12.52 -3.10 -12.17
C TYR A 287 -13.51 -2.68 -13.26
N LYS A 288 -14.65 -2.12 -12.89
CA LYS A 288 -15.62 -1.58 -13.85
C LYS A 288 -15.03 -0.42 -14.63
N GLU A 289 -14.35 0.50 -13.94
CA GLU A 289 -13.74 1.66 -14.58
C GLU A 289 -12.57 1.25 -15.48
N LEU A 290 -11.77 0.28 -15.04
CA LEU A 290 -10.69 -0.29 -15.86
C LEU A 290 -11.24 -1.01 -17.11
N THR A 291 -12.35 -1.73 -16.99
CA THR A 291 -12.97 -2.42 -18.13
C THR A 291 -13.41 -1.46 -19.24
N ASN A 292 -13.74 -0.23 -18.89
CA ASN A 292 -14.12 0.82 -19.85
C ASN A 292 -12.92 1.46 -20.58
N ALA A 293 -11.70 1.28 -20.09
CA ALA A 293 -10.50 1.86 -20.67
C ALA A 293 -9.91 0.98 -21.77
N SER A 294 -9.02 1.54 -22.58
CA SER A 294 -8.22 0.81 -23.58
C SER A 294 -6.72 0.85 -23.30
N ILE A 295 -6.26 1.77 -22.46
CA ILE A 295 -4.86 1.94 -22.06
C ILE A 295 -4.83 2.33 -20.59
N PHE A 296 -3.89 1.76 -19.84
CA PHE A 296 -3.61 2.19 -18.48
C PHE A 296 -2.29 2.96 -18.42
N ALA A 297 -2.34 4.23 -18.02
CA ALA A 297 -1.18 5.08 -17.85
C ALA A 297 -0.80 5.19 -16.36
N PHE A 298 0.42 4.74 -16.03
CA PHE A 298 0.91 4.69 -14.66
C PHE A 298 2.26 5.39 -14.50
N PRO A 299 2.29 6.74 -14.60
CA PRO A 299 3.52 7.53 -14.57
C PRO A 299 4.14 7.67 -13.18
N SER A 300 3.80 6.81 -12.23
CA SER A 300 4.26 6.86 -10.84
C SER A 300 5.79 6.83 -10.73
N ILE A 301 6.34 7.75 -9.93
CA ILE A 301 7.78 7.87 -9.69
C ILE A 301 8.28 6.75 -8.77
N TYR A 302 7.49 6.39 -7.78
CA TYR A 302 7.80 5.27 -6.87
C TYR A 302 6.53 4.59 -6.37
N GLU A 303 6.62 3.27 -6.18
CA GLU A 303 5.56 2.40 -5.67
C GLU A 303 6.14 1.34 -4.72
N GLY A 304 5.33 0.85 -3.80
CA GLY A 304 5.65 -0.33 -3.01
C GLY A 304 5.47 -1.62 -3.80
N PHE A 305 4.28 -1.76 -4.40
CA PHE A 305 3.90 -2.92 -5.23
C PHE A 305 3.23 -2.52 -6.54
N GLY A 306 2.36 -1.50 -6.51
CA GLY A 306 1.61 -1.07 -7.70
C GLY A 306 0.27 -1.79 -7.85
N LEU A 307 -0.55 -1.85 -6.80
CA LEU A 307 -1.87 -2.50 -6.83
C LEU A 307 -2.72 -2.07 -8.03
N ALA A 308 -2.83 -0.77 -8.28
CA ALA A 308 -3.61 -0.23 -9.40
C ALA A 308 -3.08 -0.72 -10.76
N LEU A 309 -1.75 -0.86 -10.89
CA LEU A 309 -1.14 -1.44 -12.09
C LEU A 309 -1.50 -2.92 -12.23
N GLY A 310 -1.41 -3.69 -11.13
CA GLY A 310 -1.82 -5.10 -11.11
C GLY A 310 -3.30 -5.29 -11.46
N GLU A 311 -4.18 -4.44 -10.93
CA GLU A 311 -5.63 -4.45 -11.23
C GLU A 311 -5.90 -4.13 -12.71
N ALA A 312 -5.15 -3.19 -13.30
CA ALA A 312 -5.22 -2.89 -14.74
C ALA A 312 -4.74 -4.07 -15.60
N MET A 313 -3.62 -4.70 -15.22
CA MET A 313 -3.11 -5.90 -15.90
C MET A 313 -4.11 -7.07 -15.80
N ALA A 314 -4.75 -7.27 -14.63
CA ALA A 314 -5.79 -8.29 -14.44
C ALA A 314 -7.05 -8.05 -15.31
N THR A 315 -7.27 -6.80 -15.73
CA THR A 315 -8.36 -6.41 -16.64
C THR A 315 -7.97 -6.59 -18.13
N GLY A 316 -6.73 -6.99 -18.42
CA GLY A 316 -6.22 -7.14 -19.78
C GLY A 316 -5.87 -5.82 -20.46
N LEU A 317 -5.62 -4.76 -19.69
CA LEU A 317 -5.17 -3.48 -20.23
C LEU A 317 -3.68 -3.50 -20.55
N PRO A 318 -3.25 -2.99 -21.70
CA PRO A 318 -1.86 -2.64 -21.94
C PRO A 318 -1.48 -1.47 -21.03
N CYS A 319 -0.40 -1.62 -20.30
CA CYS A 319 0.04 -0.64 -19.30
C CYS A 319 1.29 0.12 -19.79
N ILE A 320 1.36 1.41 -19.48
CA ILE A 320 2.56 2.23 -19.66
C ILE A 320 3.05 2.67 -18.29
N GLY A 321 4.34 2.47 -18.00
CA GLY A 321 4.95 2.86 -16.73
C GLY A 321 6.37 3.37 -16.87
N LEU A 322 6.95 3.83 -15.73
CA LEU A 322 8.31 4.37 -15.72
C LEU A 322 9.34 3.26 -15.42
N ILE A 323 10.39 3.20 -16.25
CA ILE A 323 11.48 2.21 -16.11
C ILE A 323 12.24 2.36 -14.79
N ASN A 324 12.31 3.57 -14.25
CA ASN A 324 13.02 3.87 -13.00
C ASN A 324 12.14 3.70 -11.74
N CYS A 325 10.90 3.20 -11.89
CA CYS A 325 10.06 2.85 -10.74
C CYS A 325 10.15 1.34 -10.48
N PRO A 326 10.87 0.91 -9.43
CA PRO A 326 11.20 -0.52 -9.23
C PRO A 326 9.98 -1.45 -9.16
N ALA A 327 8.86 -1.01 -8.57
CA ALA A 327 7.63 -1.82 -8.53
C ALA A 327 6.97 -1.95 -9.90
N VAL A 328 7.09 -0.93 -10.75
CA VAL A 328 6.51 -0.90 -12.08
C VAL A 328 7.30 -1.79 -13.03
N ASN A 329 8.64 -1.68 -13.02
CA ASN A 329 9.49 -2.49 -13.89
C ASN A 329 9.61 -3.97 -13.46
N THR A 330 9.12 -4.33 -12.28
CA THR A 330 8.95 -5.73 -11.88
C THR A 330 7.70 -6.34 -12.53
N LEU A 331 6.62 -5.58 -12.60
CA LEU A 331 5.35 -6.04 -13.18
C LEU A 331 5.32 -5.89 -14.72
N ILE A 332 5.83 -4.77 -15.24
CA ILE A 332 5.88 -4.53 -16.69
C ILE A 332 7.20 -5.02 -17.27
N LYS A 333 7.11 -5.95 -18.21
CA LYS A 333 8.20 -6.38 -19.09
C LYS A 333 8.04 -5.65 -20.43
N HIS A 334 8.98 -4.73 -20.71
CA HIS A 334 8.89 -3.85 -21.88
C HIS A 334 8.67 -4.60 -23.19
N ASN A 335 7.70 -4.18 -24.01
CA ASN A 335 7.25 -4.79 -25.26
C ASN A 335 6.73 -6.24 -25.17
N GLN A 336 6.60 -6.81 -23.95
CA GLN A 336 6.02 -8.14 -23.76
C GLN A 336 4.60 -8.05 -23.20
N ASN A 337 4.42 -7.37 -22.05
CA ASN A 337 3.14 -7.21 -21.37
C ASN A 337 2.77 -5.74 -21.07
N GLY A 338 3.56 -4.80 -21.59
CA GLY A 338 3.36 -3.37 -21.44
C GLY A 338 4.53 -2.57 -22.00
N LEU A 339 4.52 -1.27 -21.80
CA LEU A 339 5.58 -0.38 -22.24
C LEU A 339 6.21 0.33 -21.04
N LEU A 340 7.55 0.41 -21.04
CA LEU A 340 8.33 1.17 -20.08
C LEU A 340 9.02 2.32 -20.82
N CYS A 341 9.04 3.50 -20.21
CA CYS A 341 9.75 4.68 -20.71
C CYS A 341 10.41 5.44 -19.57
N ASN A 342 11.29 6.38 -19.89
CA ASN A 342 11.85 7.28 -18.91
C ASN A 342 10.79 8.28 -18.41
N ASN A 343 11.11 8.98 -17.32
CA ASN A 343 10.28 10.10 -16.84
C ASN A 343 10.48 11.34 -17.72
N ASP A 344 10.07 11.21 -18.96
CA ASP A 344 10.23 12.19 -20.04
C ASP A 344 8.93 12.31 -20.85
N PRO A 345 8.40 13.54 -21.07
CA PRO A 345 7.15 13.74 -21.79
C PRO A 345 7.16 13.21 -23.22
N TYR A 346 8.28 13.31 -23.91
CA TYR A 346 8.38 12.83 -25.30
C TYR A 346 8.33 11.31 -25.35
N GLU A 347 9.14 10.61 -24.55
CA GLU A 347 9.12 9.14 -24.51
C GLU A 347 7.75 8.61 -24.09
N PHE A 348 7.13 9.22 -23.05
CA PHE A 348 5.80 8.82 -22.61
C PHE A 348 4.75 9.06 -23.71
N SER A 349 4.86 10.15 -24.47
CA SER A 349 3.98 10.45 -25.59
C SER A 349 4.11 9.40 -26.71
N GLN A 350 5.34 8.95 -27.03
CA GLN A 350 5.57 7.90 -28.03
C GLN A 350 4.98 6.55 -27.59
N ALA A 351 5.07 6.22 -26.29
CA ALA A 351 4.43 5.03 -25.74
C ALA A 351 2.89 5.11 -25.84
N LEU A 352 2.31 6.28 -25.53
CA LEU A 352 0.88 6.53 -25.72
C LEU A 352 0.48 6.39 -27.19
N ARG A 353 1.14 7.11 -28.11
CA ARG A 353 0.90 7.08 -29.55
C ARG A 353 0.88 5.63 -30.06
N LYS A 354 1.91 4.87 -29.74
CA LYS A 354 2.07 3.47 -30.17
C LYS A 354 0.87 2.60 -29.78
N LEU A 355 0.33 2.80 -28.58
CA LEU A 355 -0.86 2.06 -28.12
C LEU A 355 -2.17 2.65 -28.68
N MET A 356 -2.27 3.96 -28.85
CA MET A 356 -3.47 4.61 -29.39
C MET A 356 -3.72 4.24 -30.84
N GLU A 357 -2.67 4.18 -31.68
CA GLU A 357 -2.73 3.83 -33.08
C GLU A 357 -2.96 2.33 -33.34
N ASN A 358 -2.48 1.44 -32.46
CA ASN A 358 -2.43 0.02 -32.76
C ASN A 358 -3.24 -0.81 -31.76
N ARG A 359 -4.48 -1.18 -32.17
CA ARG A 359 -5.38 -2.02 -31.39
C ARG A 359 -4.84 -3.43 -31.18
N ASP A 360 -4.22 -4.03 -32.20
CA ASP A 360 -3.71 -5.39 -32.12
C ASP A 360 -2.55 -5.48 -31.10
N LEU A 361 -1.71 -4.43 -31.06
CA LEU A 361 -0.69 -4.30 -30.03
C LEU A 361 -1.31 -4.18 -28.64
N ARG A 362 -2.41 -3.41 -28.48
CA ARG A 362 -3.14 -3.33 -27.20
C ARG A 362 -3.61 -4.72 -26.75
N ILE A 363 -4.21 -5.49 -27.66
CA ILE A 363 -4.69 -6.85 -27.39
C ILE A 363 -3.51 -7.76 -27.00
N LYS A 364 -2.44 -7.74 -27.77
CA LYS A 364 -1.25 -8.58 -27.52
C LYS A 364 -0.66 -8.31 -26.13
N LEU A 365 -0.37 -7.04 -25.83
CA LEU A 365 0.25 -6.66 -24.56
C LEU A 365 -0.70 -6.88 -23.36
N GLY A 366 -1.98 -6.53 -23.52
CA GLY A 366 -2.98 -6.70 -22.48
C GLY A 366 -3.24 -8.17 -22.14
N SER A 367 -3.33 -9.04 -23.14
CA SER A 367 -3.48 -10.48 -22.91
C SER A 367 -2.27 -11.09 -22.19
N GLN A 368 -1.05 -10.65 -22.54
CA GLN A 368 0.14 -11.11 -21.85
C GLN A 368 0.21 -10.55 -20.42
N ALA A 369 -0.19 -9.27 -20.21
CA ALA A 369 -0.28 -8.66 -18.89
C ALA A 369 -1.20 -9.47 -17.96
N GLN A 370 -2.37 -9.87 -18.46
CA GLN A 370 -3.33 -10.67 -17.70
C GLN A 370 -2.76 -12.05 -17.32
N LYS A 371 -2.00 -12.69 -18.20
CA LYS A 371 -1.31 -13.96 -17.88
C LYS A 371 -0.25 -13.77 -16.81
N ASP A 372 0.60 -12.75 -16.98
CA ASP A 372 1.73 -12.53 -16.07
C ASP A 372 1.27 -12.16 -14.65
N ILE A 373 0.18 -11.37 -14.54
CA ILE A 373 -0.33 -10.95 -13.22
C ILE A 373 -1.01 -12.08 -12.44
N SER A 374 -1.38 -13.19 -13.09
CA SER A 374 -1.98 -14.35 -12.41
C SER A 374 -1.05 -15.02 -11.40
N LEU A 375 0.26 -14.76 -11.45
CA LEU A 375 1.22 -15.16 -10.41
C LEU A 375 0.90 -14.57 -9.03
N TYR A 376 0.13 -13.48 -9.00
CA TYR A 376 -0.30 -12.80 -7.79
C TYR A 376 -1.75 -13.12 -7.41
N ASP A 377 -2.26 -14.25 -7.91
CA ASP A 377 -3.63 -14.71 -7.60
C ASP A 377 -3.84 -14.84 -6.09
N PRO A 378 -4.99 -14.40 -5.56
CA PRO A 378 -5.30 -14.47 -4.15
C PRO A 378 -5.11 -15.85 -3.52
N GLN A 379 -5.49 -16.94 -4.20
CA GLN A 379 -5.36 -18.29 -3.63
C GLN A 379 -3.91 -18.63 -3.34
N HIS A 380 -3.01 -18.31 -4.28
CA HIS A 380 -1.57 -18.50 -4.11
C HIS A 380 -0.99 -17.62 -2.98
N ILE A 381 -1.30 -16.32 -3.00
CA ILE A 381 -0.76 -15.38 -2.00
C ILE A 381 -1.26 -15.71 -0.58
N TRP A 382 -2.53 -16.07 -0.44
CA TRP A 382 -3.07 -16.44 0.87
C TRP A 382 -2.57 -17.80 1.36
N GLN A 383 -2.13 -18.67 0.46
CA GLN A 383 -1.42 -19.88 0.84
C GLN A 383 -0.03 -19.56 1.38
N LEU A 384 0.74 -18.68 0.74
CA LEU A 384 2.04 -18.21 1.25
C LEU A 384 1.92 -17.59 2.65
N TRP A 385 0.89 -16.80 2.88
CA TRP A 385 0.60 -16.25 4.19
C TRP A 385 0.29 -17.34 5.21
N ASP A 386 -0.54 -18.31 4.88
CA ASP A 386 -0.92 -19.42 5.76
C ASP A 386 0.30 -20.29 6.16
N GLU A 387 1.13 -20.63 5.20
CA GLU A 387 2.42 -21.34 5.41
C GLU A 387 3.37 -20.52 6.30
N PHE A 388 3.41 -19.21 6.10
CA PHE A 388 4.24 -18.32 6.92
C PHE A 388 3.73 -18.24 8.36
N LEU A 389 2.44 -18.04 8.55
CA LEU A 389 1.80 -17.92 9.86
C LEU A 389 1.86 -19.23 10.66
N SER A 390 1.73 -20.38 9.99
CA SER A 390 1.78 -21.70 10.63
C SER A 390 3.08 -21.96 11.40
N LYS A 391 4.20 -21.37 10.96
CA LYS A 391 5.51 -21.48 11.64
C LYS A 391 5.52 -20.85 13.04
N TYR A 392 4.63 -19.90 13.29
CA TYR A 392 4.53 -19.17 14.53
C TYR A 392 3.45 -19.71 15.48
N SER A 393 2.71 -20.76 15.07
CA SER A 393 1.67 -21.40 15.87
C SER A 393 2.19 -22.05 17.16
N ASN A 394 3.45 -22.45 17.16
CA ASN A 394 4.08 -23.17 18.28
C ASN A 394 4.84 -22.26 19.27
N LEU A 395 4.96 -20.96 18.97
CA LEU A 395 5.69 -20.00 19.82
C LEU A 395 4.85 -19.39 20.94
N SER A 396 3.53 -19.61 20.93
CA SER A 396 2.55 -18.89 21.75
C SER A 396 2.41 -19.35 23.19
N GLN A 397 3.21 -20.29 23.68
CA GLN A 397 3.00 -20.82 25.05
C GLN A 397 3.93 -20.23 26.14
N SER A 398 4.85 -19.34 25.84
CA SER A 398 5.90 -18.98 26.83
C SER A 398 5.95 -17.53 27.32
N THR A 399 5.09 -16.62 26.86
CA THR A 399 5.23 -15.21 27.27
C THR A 399 3.86 -14.54 27.47
N ILE A 400 3.17 -14.88 28.52
CA ILE A 400 2.03 -14.08 29.01
C ILE A 400 2.55 -13.21 30.17
N LEU A 401 2.52 -11.91 29.92
CA LEU A 401 2.45 -10.76 30.80
C LEU A 401 2.55 -11.07 32.31
N ASN A 402 3.71 -10.99 32.89
CA ASN A 402 3.92 -10.64 34.28
C ASN A 402 4.04 -9.13 34.43
#